data_a1c3611a6efa2a71ce31689948bb2976
#
_entry.id   a1c3611a6efa2a71ce31689948bb2976
#
_cell.length_a   1.000
_cell.length_b   1.000
_cell.length_c   1.000
_cell.angle_alpha   90.00
_cell.angle_beta   90.00
_cell.angle_gamma   90.00
#
_symmetry.space_group_name_H-M   'P 1'
#
loop_
_entity.id
_entity.type
_entity.pdbx_description
1 polymer ?
#
loop_
_entity_poly.entity_id
_entity_poly.type
_entity_poly.pdbx_seq_one_letter_code
_entity_poly.pdbx_strand_id
1 'polypeptide(L)' 'MRIKRTTPKVSRERAIEIASNHNCVSMEIARNYTDSELKEVLRVLKLKANF' A
#
# COMPACT_ATOMS: atom_id res chain seq x y z
N MET A 1 -2.89 29.69 10.11
CA MET A 1 -2.13 28.70 10.10
C MET A 1 -2.41 27.81 9.03
N ARG A 2 -1.57 27.21 8.49
CA ARG A 2 -1.76 26.40 7.54
C ARG A 2 -1.38 25.09 7.82
N ILE A 3 -2.09 24.14 7.52
CA ILE A 3 -1.75 22.83 7.75
C ILE A 3 -1.18 22.23 6.55
N LYS A 4 -0.02 21.65 6.70
CA LYS A 4 0.59 21.04 5.66
C LYS A 4 -0.11 19.79 5.36
N ARG A 5 -0.78 19.64 4.35
CA ARG A 5 -1.40 18.47 4.04
C ARG A 5 -0.51 17.53 3.39
N THR A 6 0.10 16.63 4.00
CA THR A 6 0.93 15.63 3.39
C THR A 6 0.21 14.34 3.44
N THR A 7 0.21 13.64 2.35
CA THR A 7 -0.39 12.33 2.29
C THR A 7 0.46 11.38 3.09
N PRO A 8 -0.10 10.66 4.03
CA PRO A 8 0.68 9.71 4.82
C PRO A 8 1.19 8.61 3.91
N LYS A 9 2.40 8.23 4.13
CA LYS A 9 2.99 7.15 3.34
C LYS A 9 2.64 5.83 3.98
N VAL A 10 2.48 4.82 3.15
CA VAL A 10 2.06 3.50 3.60
C VAL A 10 3.28 2.61 3.77
N SER A 11 3.40 1.98 4.92
CA SER A 11 4.51 1.08 5.16
C SER A 11 4.30 -0.21 4.39
N ARG A 12 5.35 -1.02 4.29
CA ARG A 12 5.24 -2.25 3.54
C ARG A 12 4.21 -3.18 4.13
N GLU A 13 4.17 -3.29 5.43
CA GLU A 13 3.20 -4.15 6.08
C GLU A 13 1.78 -3.68 5.83
N ARG A 14 1.58 -2.39 5.91
CA ARG A 14 0.28 -1.84 5.64
C ARG A 14 -0.09 -2.06 4.18
N ALA A 15 0.88 -1.96 3.29
CA ALA A 15 0.65 -2.17 1.87
C ALA A 15 0.20 -3.62 1.61
N ILE A 16 0.79 -4.55 2.34
CA ILE A 16 0.40 -5.95 2.20
C ILE A 16 -1.06 -6.12 2.59
N GLU A 17 -1.45 -5.48 3.67
CA GLU A 17 -2.82 -5.55 4.14
C GLU A 17 -3.77 -4.96 3.10
N ILE A 18 -3.40 -3.82 2.57
CA ILE A 18 -4.22 -3.15 1.58
C ILE A 18 -4.33 -3.99 0.31
N ALA A 19 -3.21 -4.56 -0.12
CA ALA A 19 -3.19 -5.39 -1.31
C ALA A 19 -4.05 -6.64 -1.12
N SER A 20 -3.99 -7.20 0.07
CA SER A 20 -4.79 -8.38 0.39
C SER A 20 -6.27 -8.07 0.20
N ASN A 21 -6.71 -6.93 0.72
CA ASN A 21 -8.10 -6.54 0.59
C ASN A 21 -8.45 -6.15 -0.85
N HIS A 22 -7.56 -5.44 -1.49
CA HIS A 22 -7.83 -4.98 -2.85
C HIS A 22 -7.96 -6.13 -3.82
N ASN A 23 -7.11 -7.13 -3.70
CA ASN A 23 -7.12 -8.27 -4.60
C ASN A 23 -7.94 -9.44 -4.08
N CYS A 24 -8.54 -9.29 -2.92
CA CYS A 24 -9.30 -10.36 -2.31
C CYS A 24 -8.49 -11.63 -2.14
N VAL A 25 -7.28 -11.50 -1.69
CA VAL A 25 -6.43 -12.65 -1.43
C VAL A 25 -6.04 -12.66 0.03
N SER A 26 -5.52 -13.76 0.50
CA SER A 26 -5.13 -13.85 1.89
C SER A 26 -3.87 -13.04 2.16
N MET A 27 -3.63 -12.74 3.41
CA MET A 27 -2.43 -11.99 3.78
C MET A 27 -1.17 -12.74 3.40
N GLU A 28 -1.21 -14.05 3.46
CA GLU A 28 -0.06 -14.84 3.09
C GLU A 28 0.29 -14.67 1.63
N ILE A 29 -0.72 -14.64 0.79
CA ILE A 29 -0.47 -14.45 -0.63
C ILE A 29 0.05 -13.04 -0.87
N ALA A 30 -0.54 -12.07 -0.20
CA ALA A 30 -0.11 -10.68 -0.37
C ALA A 30 1.33 -10.47 0.12
N ARG A 31 1.75 -11.25 1.11
CA ARG A 31 3.11 -11.12 1.60
C ARG A 31 4.15 -11.53 0.58
N ASN A 32 3.75 -12.35 -0.38
CA ASN A 32 4.65 -12.80 -1.41
C ASN A 32 4.74 -11.81 -2.56
N TYR A 33 3.97 -10.75 -2.50
CA TYR A 33 4.03 -9.73 -3.53
C TYR A 33 5.36 -8.99 -3.44
N THR A 34 5.89 -8.62 -4.57
CA THR A 34 7.12 -7.84 -4.60
C THR A 34 6.78 -6.40 -4.27
N ASP A 35 7.80 -5.62 -3.97
CA ASP A 35 7.61 -4.21 -3.69
C ASP A 35 6.94 -3.52 -4.88
N SER A 36 7.31 -3.92 -6.07
CA SER A 36 6.73 -3.36 -7.28
C SER A 36 5.24 -3.62 -7.34
N GLU A 37 4.83 -4.82 -7.01
CA GLU A 37 3.42 -5.17 -7.02
C GLU A 37 2.63 -4.41 -5.97
N LEU A 38 3.22 -4.27 -4.79
CA LEU A 38 2.56 -3.53 -3.73
C LEU A 38 2.42 -2.06 -4.11
N LYS A 39 3.47 -1.50 -4.71
CA LYS A 39 3.41 -0.11 -5.13
C LYS A 39 2.37 0.10 -6.22
N GLU A 40 2.20 -0.89 -7.06
CA GLU A 40 1.21 -0.80 -8.12
C GLU A 40 -0.20 -0.72 -7.53
N VAL A 41 -0.48 -1.53 -6.53
CA VAL A 41 -1.78 -1.50 -5.87
C VAL A 41 -2.00 -0.15 -5.22
N LEU A 42 -0.97 0.34 -4.53
CA LEU A 42 -1.07 1.63 -3.86
C LEU A 42 -1.30 2.75 -4.86
N ARG A 43 -0.66 2.64 -6.02
CA ARG A 43 -0.82 3.66 -7.04
C ARG A 43 -2.25 3.71 -7.56
N VAL A 44 -2.85 2.55 -7.77
CA VAL A 44 -4.22 2.47 -8.22
C VAL A 44 -5.15 3.12 -7.21
N LEU A 45 -4.83 2.97 -5.93
CA LEU A 45 -5.63 3.54 -4.86
C LEU A 45 -5.20 4.95 -4.51
N LYS A 46 -4.24 5.49 -5.26
CA LYS A 46 -3.74 6.85 -5.06
C LYS A 46 -3.10 7.04 -3.70
N LEU A 47 -2.40 6.01 -3.26
CA LEU A 47 -1.66 6.06 -2.02
C LEU A 47 -0.18 6.07 -2.34
N LYS A 48 0.63 6.46 -1.39
CA LYS A 48 2.06 6.52 -1.59
C LYS A 48 2.75 5.52 -0.71
N ALA A 49 3.74 4.84 -1.27
CA ALA A 49 4.49 3.85 -0.54
C ALA A 49 5.63 4.50 0.22
N ASN A 50 5.94 3.93 1.38
CA ASN A 50 7.05 4.40 2.19
C ASN A 50 8.26 3.47 2.02
N PHE A 51 8.31 2.76 0.96
CA PHE A 51 9.39 1.79 0.76
C PHE A 51 9.79 1.73 -0.71
#